data_7054525b072f58c701136855cd4db7a8
#
_entry.id   7054525b072f58c701136855cd4db7a8
#
_cell.length_a   1.000
_cell.length_b   1.000
_cell.length_c   1.000
_cell.angle_alpha   90.00
_cell.angle_beta   90.00
_cell.angle_gamma   90.00
#
_symmetry.space_group_name_H-M   'P 1'
#
loop_
_entity.id
_entity.type
_entity.pdbx_description
1 polymer ?
#
loop_
_entity_poly.entity_id
_entity_poly.type
_entity_poly.pdbx_seq_one_letter_code
_entity_poly.pdbx_strand_id
1 'polypeptide(L)'
;MDFSQEDLFEACDRLVAGLLERAGAAEPPVDALRLAEDHLGIPVEFAEPEEDERGRPRPATRRHSGGVVLSPHMTDEQQQSAAAHGIARALLPDLLRKLDIVPGSESKQAAAHFRGLLVSRILVPTKLLRGALRNCKYDVPALKEVFATASFETIALRLLDLDEPCVIAFVDDGVVATRRGSQVPATKRLTAAEQACLDRIMQQDVPHRARADGWTAQGWPVPGRPFRRVVIRAVPDDL
;
A
#
# COMPACT_ATOMS: atom_id res chain seq x y z
N MET A 1 -6.46 -23.04 -8.67
CA MET A 1 -6.78 -22.34 -7.42
C MET A 1 -8.23 -21.95 -7.54
N ASP A 2 -9.09 -22.47 -6.67
CA ASP A 2 -10.55 -22.38 -6.79
C ASP A 2 -11.15 -21.30 -5.88
N PHE A 3 -10.45 -20.17 -5.67
CA PHE A 3 -10.97 -19.03 -4.92
C PHE A 3 -10.98 -17.78 -5.83
N SER A 4 -11.97 -16.91 -5.61
CA SER A 4 -12.08 -15.63 -6.29
C SER A 4 -11.14 -14.58 -5.68
N GLN A 5 -10.94 -13.47 -6.39
CA GLN A 5 -10.22 -12.32 -5.83
C GLN A 5 -10.93 -11.76 -4.58
N GLU A 6 -12.25 -11.81 -4.56
CA GLU A 6 -13.08 -11.36 -3.44
C GLU A 6 -12.85 -12.23 -2.20
N ASP A 7 -12.82 -13.57 -2.34
CA ASP A 7 -12.50 -14.50 -1.25
C ASP A 7 -11.11 -14.21 -0.65
N LEU A 8 -10.13 -13.94 -1.51
CA LEU A 8 -8.78 -13.57 -1.08
C LEU A 8 -8.77 -12.26 -0.27
N PHE A 9 -9.46 -11.24 -0.77
CA PHE A 9 -9.54 -9.95 -0.09
C PHE A 9 -10.24 -10.09 1.26
N GLU A 10 -11.36 -10.80 1.32
CA GLU A 10 -12.08 -11.06 2.55
C GLU A 10 -11.25 -11.87 3.57
N ALA A 11 -10.53 -12.89 3.12
CA ALA A 11 -9.65 -13.68 3.99
C ALA A 11 -8.53 -12.81 4.59
N CYS A 12 -7.90 -11.94 3.78
CA CYS A 12 -6.91 -10.98 4.25
C CYS A 12 -7.50 -10.00 5.27
N ASP A 13 -8.67 -9.42 4.96
CA ASP A 13 -9.34 -8.45 5.83
C ASP A 13 -9.74 -9.06 7.18
N ARG A 14 -10.26 -10.29 7.19
CA ARG A 14 -10.59 -11.01 8.44
C ARG A 14 -9.35 -11.30 9.30
N LEU A 15 -8.23 -11.69 8.68
CA LEU A 15 -6.99 -11.94 9.41
C LEU A 15 -6.44 -10.67 10.06
N VAL A 16 -6.40 -9.58 9.28
CA VAL A 16 -5.90 -8.29 9.78
C VAL A 16 -6.84 -7.73 10.85
N ALA A 17 -8.16 -7.77 10.64
CA ALA A 17 -9.13 -7.32 11.63
C ALA A 17 -8.98 -8.07 12.96
N GLY A 18 -8.84 -9.39 12.92
CA GLY A 18 -8.63 -10.20 14.12
C GLY A 18 -7.29 -9.91 14.82
N LEU A 19 -6.22 -9.56 14.08
CA LEU A 19 -4.96 -9.10 14.67
C LEU A 19 -5.14 -7.77 15.40
N LEU A 20 -5.74 -6.77 14.72
CA LEU A 20 -5.95 -5.44 15.28
C LEU A 20 -6.87 -5.46 16.51
N GLU A 21 -7.90 -6.29 16.49
CA GLU A 21 -8.82 -6.46 17.62
C GLU A 21 -8.07 -7.02 18.85
N ARG A 22 -7.27 -8.08 18.69
CA ARG A 22 -6.46 -8.62 19.79
C ARG A 22 -5.42 -7.62 20.32
N ALA A 23 -4.92 -6.76 19.47
CA ALA A 23 -3.95 -5.72 19.80
C ALA A 23 -4.60 -4.44 20.38
N GLY A 24 -5.94 -4.34 20.39
CA GLY A 24 -6.64 -3.10 20.79
C GLY A 24 -6.39 -1.92 19.84
N ALA A 25 -5.94 -2.17 18.61
CA ALA A 25 -5.65 -1.14 17.60
C ALA A 25 -6.93 -0.79 16.83
N ALA A 26 -7.82 -0.04 17.46
CA ALA A 26 -9.14 0.29 16.92
C ALA A 26 -9.17 1.52 16.02
N GLU A 27 -8.12 2.35 16.06
CA GLU A 27 -8.04 3.63 15.36
C GLU A 27 -6.75 3.76 14.54
N PRO A 28 -6.77 4.52 13.41
CA PRO A 28 -5.56 4.84 12.67
C PRO A 28 -4.75 5.95 13.38
N PRO A 29 -3.44 6.05 13.12
CA PRO A 29 -2.65 5.16 12.28
C PRO A 29 -2.29 3.86 12.98
N VAL A 30 -2.17 2.78 12.22
CA VAL A 30 -1.70 1.50 12.74
C VAL A 30 -0.19 1.54 12.92
N ASP A 31 0.30 1.21 14.11
CA ASP A 31 1.72 1.05 14.41
C ASP A 31 2.14 -0.42 14.19
N ALA A 32 2.71 -0.68 13.01
CA ALA A 32 3.13 -2.04 12.65
C ALA A 32 4.35 -2.52 13.43
N LEU A 33 5.23 -1.61 13.91
CA LEU A 33 6.36 -1.97 14.76
C LEU A 33 5.85 -2.55 16.07
N ARG A 34 5.00 -1.80 16.74
CA ARG A 34 4.38 -2.23 18.00
C ARG A 34 3.56 -3.52 17.83
N LEU A 35 2.81 -3.66 16.73
CA LEU A 35 2.10 -4.89 16.44
C LEU A 35 3.03 -6.10 16.28
N ALA A 36 4.19 -5.92 15.63
CA ALA A 36 5.17 -6.96 15.44
C ALA A 36 5.78 -7.41 16.77
N GLU A 37 6.27 -6.48 17.58
CA GLU A 37 6.97 -6.77 18.82
C GLU A 37 6.03 -7.22 19.92
N ASP A 38 5.03 -6.40 20.28
CA ASP A 38 4.21 -6.58 21.48
C ASP A 38 3.17 -7.70 21.32
N HIS A 39 2.65 -7.92 20.10
CA HIS A 39 1.52 -8.82 19.87
C HIS A 39 1.87 -10.10 19.13
N LEU A 40 2.92 -10.09 18.33
CA LEU A 40 3.35 -11.28 17.57
C LEU A 40 4.71 -11.81 18.01
N GLY A 41 5.41 -11.14 18.93
CA GLY A 41 6.73 -11.55 19.40
C GLY A 41 7.77 -11.60 18.27
N ILE A 42 7.58 -10.80 17.22
CA ILE A 42 8.53 -10.70 16.10
C ILE A 42 9.61 -9.70 16.51
N PRO A 43 10.86 -10.13 16.72
CA PRO A 43 11.92 -9.22 17.12
C PRO A 43 12.19 -8.18 16.02
N VAL A 44 12.33 -6.92 16.43
CA VAL A 44 12.72 -5.82 15.54
C VAL A 44 14.12 -5.36 15.96
N GLU A 45 15.06 -5.45 15.05
CA GLU A 45 16.47 -5.12 15.28
C GLU A 45 16.92 -4.02 14.32
N PHE A 46 17.72 -3.08 14.82
CA PHE A 46 18.39 -2.10 13.97
C PHE A 46 19.79 -2.61 13.62
N ALA A 47 20.11 -2.64 12.33
CA ALA A 47 21.42 -3.01 11.83
C ALA A 47 21.85 -2.08 10.70
N GLU A 48 23.13 -1.70 10.73
CA GLU A 48 23.73 -0.98 9.61
C GLU A 48 23.77 -1.87 8.37
N PRO A 49 23.58 -1.28 7.18
CA PRO A 49 23.75 -2.02 5.93
C PRO A 49 25.14 -2.62 5.85
N GLU A 50 25.24 -3.90 5.55
CA GLU A 50 26.53 -4.52 5.22
C GLU A 50 26.96 -4.04 3.84
N GLU A 51 28.25 -3.75 3.67
CA GLU A 51 28.81 -3.48 2.34
C GLU A 51 29.22 -4.79 1.66
N ASP A 52 28.94 -4.92 0.37
CA ASP A 52 29.50 -6.01 -0.41
C ASP A 52 30.99 -5.77 -0.74
N GLU A 53 31.68 -6.75 -1.31
CA GLU A 53 33.09 -6.66 -1.70
C GLU A 53 33.41 -5.48 -2.66
N ARG A 54 32.38 -4.80 -3.17
CA ARG A 54 32.47 -3.65 -4.07
C ARG A 54 32.01 -2.35 -3.40
N GLY A 55 31.84 -2.33 -2.05
CA GLY A 55 31.39 -1.18 -1.29
C GLY A 55 29.92 -0.78 -1.55
N ARG A 56 29.08 -1.71 -2.04
CA ARG A 56 27.65 -1.44 -2.25
C ARG A 56 26.87 -1.83 -1.01
N PRO A 57 25.98 -0.94 -0.52
CA PRO A 57 25.16 -1.27 0.64
C PRO A 57 24.28 -2.47 0.31
N ARG A 58 24.38 -3.51 1.13
CA ARG A 58 23.47 -4.65 1.14
C ARG A 58 22.59 -4.56 2.38
N PRO A 59 21.30 -4.92 2.29
CA PRO A 59 20.51 -5.11 3.49
C PRO A 59 21.25 -6.09 4.41
N ALA A 60 21.35 -5.77 5.69
CA ALA A 60 21.99 -6.65 6.66
C ALA A 60 21.37 -8.05 6.56
N THR A 61 22.15 -9.01 6.08
CA THR A 61 21.68 -10.38 5.78
C THR A 61 21.74 -11.27 7.03
N ARG A 62 21.79 -10.71 8.23
CA ARG A 62 21.62 -11.51 9.43
C ARG A 62 20.26 -12.17 9.38
N ARG A 63 20.26 -13.39 8.87
CA ARG A 63 19.15 -14.33 8.89
C ARG A 63 18.86 -14.73 10.35
N HIS A 64 18.34 -13.78 11.12
CA HIS A 64 17.63 -14.16 12.33
C HIS A 64 16.31 -14.75 11.87
N SER A 65 16.14 -16.00 12.15
CA SER A 65 14.93 -16.78 11.84
C SER A 65 13.70 -16.03 12.36
N GLY A 66 13.03 -15.28 11.49
CA GLY A 66 11.72 -14.70 11.75
C GLY A 66 11.66 -13.21 12.14
N GLY A 67 12.77 -12.52 12.40
CA GLY A 67 12.77 -11.10 12.79
C GLY A 67 12.64 -10.10 11.64
N VAL A 68 12.45 -8.82 11.99
CA VAL A 68 12.50 -7.65 11.11
C VAL A 68 13.80 -6.91 11.37
N VAL A 69 14.60 -6.70 10.33
CA VAL A 69 15.83 -5.91 10.41
C VAL A 69 15.57 -4.55 9.77
N LEU A 70 15.82 -3.49 10.51
CA LEU A 70 15.67 -2.10 10.10
C LEU A 70 17.04 -1.45 9.95
N SER A 71 17.20 -0.58 8.95
CA SER A 71 18.35 0.31 8.90
C SER A 71 18.04 1.61 9.65
N PRO A 72 19.00 2.20 10.39
CA PRO A 72 18.83 3.50 11.02
C PRO A 72 18.52 4.65 10.06
N HIS A 73 18.81 4.45 8.76
CA HIS A 73 18.54 5.45 7.71
C HIS A 73 17.15 5.34 7.10
N MET A 74 16.34 4.37 7.52
CA MET A 74 14.95 4.25 7.06
C MET A 74 14.08 5.36 7.63
N THR A 75 13.22 5.93 6.79
CA THR A 75 12.15 6.81 7.27
C THR A 75 11.14 6.00 8.10
N ASP A 76 10.33 6.70 8.91
CA ASP A 76 9.27 6.06 9.71
C ASP A 76 8.35 5.20 8.83
N GLU A 77 7.92 5.69 7.66
CA GLU A 77 7.12 4.91 6.72
C GLU A 77 7.81 3.63 6.24
N GLN A 78 9.12 3.71 5.99
CA GLN A 78 9.90 2.54 5.57
C GLN A 78 10.03 1.52 6.69
N GLN A 79 10.22 1.98 7.93
CA GLN A 79 10.28 1.11 9.11
C GLN A 79 8.93 0.44 9.34
N GLN A 80 7.84 1.19 9.28
CA GLN A 80 6.48 0.65 9.40
C GLN A 80 6.15 -0.36 8.28
N SER A 81 6.57 -0.08 7.06
CA SER A 81 6.42 -1.01 5.93
C SER A 81 7.22 -2.30 6.14
N ALA A 82 8.46 -2.21 6.63
CA ALA A 82 9.29 -3.37 6.92
C ALA A 82 8.68 -4.25 8.02
N ALA A 83 8.16 -3.63 9.10
CA ALA A 83 7.45 -4.33 10.16
C ALA A 83 6.18 -5.03 9.63
N ALA A 84 5.38 -4.32 8.81
CA ALA A 84 4.20 -4.89 8.16
C ALA A 84 4.56 -6.09 7.26
N HIS A 85 5.71 -6.07 6.58
CA HIS A 85 6.22 -7.23 5.83
C HIS A 85 6.60 -8.40 6.73
N GLY A 86 7.15 -8.14 7.93
CA GLY A 86 7.41 -9.16 8.95
C GLY A 86 6.12 -9.82 9.42
N ILE A 87 5.12 -9.01 9.76
CA ILE A 87 3.78 -9.48 10.16
C ILE A 87 3.12 -10.29 9.03
N ALA A 88 3.15 -9.77 7.80
CA ALA A 88 2.56 -10.46 6.64
C ALA A 88 3.21 -11.83 6.39
N ARG A 89 4.51 -11.97 6.66
CA ARG A 89 5.22 -13.25 6.57
C ARG A 89 4.71 -14.24 7.64
N ALA A 90 4.49 -13.76 8.86
CA ALA A 90 3.96 -14.58 9.94
C ALA A 90 2.49 -15.01 9.70
N LEU A 91 1.68 -14.14 9.10
CA LEU A 91 0.27 -14.40 8.80
C LEU A 91 0.05 -15.22 7.52
N LEU A 92 1.04 -15.32 6.63
CA LEU A 92 0.88 -16.00 5.34
C LEU A 92 0.42 -17.47 5.48
N PRO A 93 0.96 -18.30 6.38
CA PRO A 93 0.47 -19.66 6.53
C PRO A 93 -1.01 -19.74 6.94
N ASP A 94 -1.49 -18.80 7.75
CA ASP A 94 -2.89 -18.72 8.16
C ASP A 94 -3.80 -18.30 7.00
N LEU A 95 -3.34 -17.36 6.17
CA LEU A 95 -4.04 -16.96 4.95
C LEU A 95 -4.18 -18.15 4.00
N LEU A 96 -3.09 -18.87 3.75
CA LEU A 96 -3.10 -20.04 2.85
C LEU A 96 -4.08 -21.12 3.34
N ARG A 97 -4.07 -21.42 4.65
CA ARG A 97 -5.04 -22.35 5.23
C ARG A 97 -6.50 -21.91 5.06
N LYS A 98 -6.77 -20.60 5.18
CA LYS A 98 -8.13 -20.05 4.95
C LYS A 98 -8.59 -20.14 3.49
N LEU A 99 -7.67 -20.24 2.57
CA LEU A 99 -7.90 -20.40 1.13
C LEU A 99 -7.77 -21.86 0.67
N ASP A 100 -7.72 -22.81 1.59
CA ASP A 100 -7.51 -24.25 1.32
C ASP A 100 -6.24 -24.53 0.50
N ILE A 101 -5.20 -23.70 0.66
CA ILE A 101 -3.89 -23.87 0.05
C ILE A 101 -2.94 -24.48 1.09
N VAL A 102 -2.26 -25.57 0.72
CA VAL A 102 -1.23 -26.17 1.57
C VAL A 102 -0.04 -25.20 1.65
N PRO A 103 0.36 -24.72 2.85
CA PRO A 103 1.49 -23.81 3.00
C PRO A 103 2.77 -24.42 2.42
N GLY A 104 3.47 -23.63 1.58
CA GLY A 104 4.68 -24.07 0.89
C GLY A 104 4.44 -24.66 -0.51
N SER A 105 3.18 -24.89 -0.92
CA SER A 105 2.84 -25.32 -2.28
C SER A 105 2.66 -24.15 -3.27
N GLU A 106 2.52 -22.94 -2.76
CA GLU A 106 2.35 -21.73 -3.55
C GLU A 106 3.62 -21.33 -4.31
N SER A 107 3.47 -20.73 -5.48
CA SER A 107 4.60 -20.16 -6.20
C SER A 107 5.19 -18.95 -5.44
N LYS A 108 6.47 -18.66 -5.65
CA LYS A 108 7.13 -17.47 -5.06
C LYS A 108 6.40 -16.18 -5.41
N GLN A 109 5.83 -16.10 -6.62
CA GLN A 109 5.08 -14.94 -7.10
C GLN A 109 3.74 -14.82 -6.36
N ALA A 110 3.01 -15.91 -6.17
CA ALA A 110 1.76 -15.94 -5.41
C ALA A 110 2.01 -15.55 -3.94
N ALA A 111 3.03 -16.13 -3.30
CA ALA A 111 3.43 -15.76 -1.94
C ALA A 111 3.80 -14.27 -1.81
N ALA A 112 4.51 -13.70 -2.79
CA ALA A 112 4.83 -12.28 -2.81
C ALA A 112 3.57 -11.41 -2.95
N HIS A 113 2.64 -11.80 -3.83
CA HIS A 113 1.36 -11.13 -4.01
C HIS A 113 0.52 -11.14 -2.73
N PHE A 114 0.34 -12.30 -2.09
CA PHE A 114 -0.43 -12.44 -0.85
C PHE A 114 0.17 -11.60 0.29
N ARG A 115 1.50 -11.62 0.43
CA ARG A 115 2.18 -10.75 1.41
C ARG A 115 1.94 -9.27 1.12
N GLY A 116 2.02 -8.85 -0.14
CA GLY A 116 1.74 -7.47 -0.52
C GLY A 116 0.31 -7.03 -0.15
N LEU A 117 -0.67 -7.90 -0.35
CA LEU A 117 -2.06 -7.66 0.07
C LEU A 117 -2.20 -7.54 1.60
N LEU A 118 -1.54 -8.40 2.37
CA LEU A 118 -1.53 -8.31 3.83
C LEU A 118 -0.86 -7.02 4.30
N VAL A 119 0.32 -6.67 3.76
CA VAL A 119 1.05 -5.44 4.12
C VAL A 119 0.18 -4.21 3.95
N SER A 120 -0.46 -4.07 2.79
CA SER A 120 -1.31 -2.91 2.51
C SER A 120 -2.50 -2.83 3.46
N ARG A 121 -3.08 -3.97 3.86
CA ARG A 121 -4.22 -4.06 4.79
C ARG A 121 -3.81 -3.85 6.26
N ILE A 122 -2.60 -4.24 6.64
CA ILE A 122 -2.06 -3.95 7.98
C ILE A 122 -1.89 -2.44 8.15
N LEU A 123 -1.26 -1.76 7.17
CA LEU A 123 -1.01 -0.32 7.24
C LEU A 123 -2.26 0.53 7.01
N VAL A 124 -3.17 0.07 6.14
CA VAL A 124 -4.43 0.75 5.79
C VAL A 124 -5.59 -0.26 5.84
N PRO A 125 -6.07 -0.62 7.03
CA PRO A 125 -7.13 -1.61 7.19
C PRO A 125 -8.44 -1.16 6.54
N THR A 126 -9.12 -2.07 5.84
CA THR A 126 -10.35 -1.78 5.07
C THR A 126 -11.42 -1.11 5.90
N LYS A 127 -11.68 -1.61 7.13
CA LYS A 127 -12.68 -1.01 8.04
C LYS A 127 -12.34 0.43 8.41
N LEU A 128 -11.08 0.70 8.73
CA LEU A 128 -10.61 2.05 9.11
C LEU A 128 -10.60 2.98 7.89
N LEU A 129 -10.19 2.47 6.71
CA LEU A 129 -10.22 3.23 5.47
C LEU A 129 -11.65 3.65 5.10
N ARG A 130 -12.62 2.72 5.12
CA ARG A 130 -14.03 3.04 4.88
C ARG A 130 -14.57 4.07 5.89
N GLY A 131 -14.10 4.02 7.13
CA GLY A 131 -14.39 5.01 8.16
C GLY A 131 -13.86 6.40 7.81
N ALA A 132 -12.57 6.49 7.44
CA ALA A 132 -11.90 7.73 7.08
C ALA A 132 -12.48 8.40 5.83
N LEU A 133 -12.88 7.61 4.82
CA LEU A 133 -13.44 8.12 3.57
C LEU A 133 -14.74 8.94 3.76
N ARG A 134 -15.51 8.68 4.81
CA ARG A 134 -16.69 9.50 5.11
C ARG A 134 -16.34 10.97 5.34
N ASN A 135 -15.15 11.24 5.89
CA ASN A 135 -14.67 12.58 6.18
C ASN A 135 -13.72 13.10 5.09
N CYS A 136 -12.80 12.26 4.60
CA CYS A 136 -11.75 12.65 3.67
C CYS A 136 -12.16 12.58 2.18
N LYS A 137 -13.29 11.96 1.82
CA LYS A 137 -13.86 11.92 0.45
C LYS A 137 -12.83 11.57 -0.65
N TYR A 138 -12.02 10.54 -0.47
CA TYR A 138 -10.96 10.14 -1.42
C TYR A 138 -9.83 11.17 -1.61
N ASP A 139 -9.72 12.19 -0.78
CA ASP A 139 -8.58 13.10 -0.78
C ASP A 139 -7.35 12.38 -0.21
N VAL A 140 -6.37 12.09 -1.08
CA VAL A 140 -5.21 11.25 -0.68
C VAL A 140 -4.31 11.93 0.35
N PRO A 141 -4.02 13.24 0.29
CA PRO A 141 -3.35 13.95 1.38
C PRO A 141 -4.10 13.88 2.71
N ALA A 142 -5.41 14.10 2.74
CA ALA A 142 -6.19 14.00 3.97
C ALA A 142 -6.18 12.56 4.53
N LEU A 143 -6.26 11.55 3.67
CA LEU A 143 -6.07 10.14 4.08
C LEU A 143 -4.66 9.88 4.62
N LYS A 144 -3.64 10.55 4.08
CA LYS A 144 -2.25 10.45 4.56
C LYS A 144 -2.09 11.00 5.97
N GLU A 145 -2.80 12.05 6.33
CA GLU A 145 -2.82 12.55 7.72
C GLU A 145 -3.42 11.52 8.68
N VAL A 146 -4.48 10.81 8.26
CA VAL A 146 -5.12 9.75 9.05
C VAL A 146 -4.24 8.49 9.13
N PHE A 147 -3.66 8.06 8.01
CA PHE A 147 -2.81 6.87 7.93
C PHE A 147 -1.32 7.26 7.85
N ALA A 148 -0.86 8.05 8.82
CA ALA A 148 0.48 8.64 8.80
C ALA A 148 1.63 7.63 8.63
N THR A 149 1.46 6.39 9.10
CA THR A 149 2.42 5.29 9.00
C THR A 149 2.48 4.64 7.61
N ALA A 150 1.48 4.85 6.77
CA ALA A 150 1.43 4.31 5.41
C ALA A 150 1.95 5.31 4.37
N SER A 151 2.59 4.84 3.30
CA SER A 151 3.00 5.70 2.19
C SER A 151 1.80 6.17 1.36
N PHE A 152 1.97 7.29 0.63
CA PHE A 152 0.98 7.75 -0.36
C PHE A 152 0.61 6.65 -1.37
N GLU A 153 1.59 5.84 -1.78
CA GLU A 153 1.36 4.72 -2.70
C GLU A 153 0.45 3.66 -2.09
N THR A 154 0.74 3.27 -0.85
CA THR A 154 -0.08 2.27 -0.15
C THR A 154 -1.51 2.77 0.00
N ILE A 155 -1.70 4.01 0.45
CA ILE A 155 -3.03 4.61 0.63
C ILE A 155 -3.80 4.66 -0.70
N ALA A 156 -3.18 5.21 -1.75
CA ALA A 156 -3.84 5.34 -3.05
C ALA A 156 -4.20 3.98 -3.67
N LEU A 157 -3.30 3.00 -3.60
CA LEU A 157 -3.58 1.65 -4.12
C LEU A 157 -4.69 0.93 -3.34
N ARG A 158 -4.86 1.22 -2.04
CA ARG A 158 -5.97 0.66 -1.25
C ARG A 158 -7.34 1.16 -1.71
N LEU A 159 -7.40 2.31 -2.39
CA LEU A 159 -8.66 2.78 -2.99
C LEU A 159 -9.17 1.86 -4.10
N LEU A 160 -8.28 1.08 -4.76
CA LEU A 160 -8.64 0.09 -5.76
C LEU A 160 -9.37 -1.14 -5.19
N ASP A 161 -9.24 -1.38 -3.89
CA ASP A 161 -9.88 -2.53 -3.22
C ASP A 161 -11.30 -2.18 -2.70
N LEU A 162 -11.79 -0.99 -3.03
CA LEU A 162 -13.12 -0.52 -2.66
C LEU A 162 -14.12 -0.74 -3.80
N ASP A 163 -15.40 -0.59 -3.47
CA ASP A 163 -16.50 -0.90 -4.37
C ASP A 163 -16.64 0.11 -5.53
N GLU A 164 -16.09 1.34 -5.38
CA GLU A 164 -16.16 2.38 -6.41
C GLU A 164 -15.11 2.14 -7.51
N PRO A 165 -15.52 1.94 -8.77
CA PRO A 165 -14.60 1.76 -9.88
C PRO A 165 -13.71 2.99 -10.06
N CYS A 166 -12.40 2.78 -10.07
CA CYS A 166 -11.45 3.87 -10.28
C CYS A 166 -10.15 3.38 -10.91
N VAL A 167 -9.36 4.33 -11.36
CA VAL A 167 -7.98 4.13 -11.81
C VAL A 167 -7.06 4.96 -10.93
N ILE A 168 -5.97 4.36 -10.48
CA ILE A 168 -4.88 5.04 -9.78
C ILE A 168 -3.64 5.04 -10.69
N ALA A 169 -3.07 6.21 -10.91
CA ALA A 169 -1.83 6.38 -11.64
C ALA A 169 -0.78 7.07 -10.75
N PHE A 170 0.46 6.59 -10.83
CA PHE A 170 1.66 7.26 -10.31
C PHE A 170 2.49 7.72 -11.49
N VAL A 171 2.83 8.98 -11.49
CA VAL A 171 3.61 9.61 -12.55
C VAL A 171 4.86 10.22 -11.94
N ASP A 172 6.03 9.82 -12.40
CA ASP A 172 7.34 10.26 -11.95
C ASP A 172 7.99 11.11 -13.03
N ASP A 173 8.29 12.37 -12.73
CA ASP A 173 8.87 13.33 -13.68
C ASP A 173 8.13 13.37 -15.04
N GLY A 174 6.80 13.25 -15.01
CA GLY A 174 5.96 13.22 -16.21
C GLY A 174 5.83 11.86 -16.90
N VAL A 175 6.49 10.81 -16.39
CA VAL A 175 6.43 9.46 -16.94
C VAL A 175 5.53 8.57 -16.08
N VAL A 176 4.59 7.84 -16.71
CA VAL A 176 3.71 6.90 -16.00
C VAL A 176 4.51 5.71 -15.47
N ALA A 177 4.78 5.72 -14.17
CA ALA A 177 5.46 4.63 -13.48
C ALA A 177 4.53 3.43 -13.27
N THR A 178 3.32 3.69 -12.78
CA THR A 178 2.30 2.65 -12.53
C THR A 178 0.92 3.22 -12.84
N ARG A 179 0.05 2.42 -13.47
CA ARG A 179 -1.36 2.72 -13.64
C ARG A 179 -2.17 1.44 -13.49
N ARG A 180 -3.11 1.43 -12.54
CA ARG A 180 -3.96 0.28 -12.20
C ARG A 180 -5.41 0.71 -12.06
N GLY A 181 -6.34 -0.14 -12.46
CA GLY A 181 -7.77 0.07 -12.30
C GLY A 181 -8.41 -1.01 -11.42
N SER A 182 -9.47 -0.64 -10.69
CA SER A 182 -10.42 -1.57 -10.12
C SER A 182 -11.66 -1.59 -11.01
N GLN A 183 -12.11 -2.76 -11.44
CA GLN A 183 -13.29 -2.96 -12.30
C GLN A 183 -13.25 -2.17 -13.63
N VAL A 184 -12.19 -1.41 -13.89
CA VAL A 184 -11.99 -0.61 -15.11
C VAL A 184 -10.66 -0.99 -15.73
N PRO A 185 -10.60 -1.28 -17.05
CA PRO A 185 -9.33 -1.55 -17.71
C PRO A 185 -8.37 -0.36 -17.62
N ALA A 186 -7.12 -0.62 -17.24
CA ALA A 186 -6.09 0.40 -17.14
C ALA A 186 -4.91 0.07 -18.06
N THR A 187 -4.75 0.83 -19.13
CA THR A 187 -3.54 0.82 -19.97
C THR A 187 -2.51 1.79 -19.39
N LYS A 188 -1.27 1.78 -19.85
CA LYS A 188 -0.26 2.78 -19.45
C LYS A 188 -0.54 4.19 -19.99
N ARG A 189 -1.48 4.35 -20.92
CA ARG A 189 -1.84 5.65 -21.50
C ARG A 189 -2.83 6.35 -20.57
N LEU A 190 -2.55 7.60 -20.21
CA LEU A 190 -3.46 8.44 -19.45
C LEU A 190 -4.69 8.81 -20.30
N THR A 191 -5.84 8.98 -19.65
CA THR A 191 -7.03 9.59 -20.26
C THR A 191 -6.81 11.10 -20.44
N ALA A 192 -7.64 11.76 -21.23
CA ALA A 192 -7.56 13.21 -21.40
C ALA A 192 -7.72 13.96 -20.06
N ALA A 193 -8.61 13.49 -19.17
CA ALA A 193 -8.78 14.07 -17.85
C ALA A 193 -7.53 13.89 -16.95
N GLU A 194 -6.92 12.70 -16.95
CA GLU A 194 -5.68 12.46 -16.21
C GLU A 194 -4.53 13.31 -16.75
N GLN A 195 -4.39 13.44 -18.07
CA GLN A 195 -3.34 14.25 -18.69
C GLN A 195 -3.52 15.74 -18.35
N ALA A 196 -4.72 16.28 -18.48
CA ALA A 196 -5.01 17.68 -18.14
C ALA A 196 -4.75 17.95 -16.64
N CYS A 197 -5.09 16.99 -15.77
CA CYS A 197 -4.81 17.07 -14.35
C CYS A 197 -3.29 17.08 -14.09
N LEU A 198 -2.54 16.15 -14.70
CA LEU A 198 -1.10 16.06 -14.60
C LEU A 198 -0.40 17.35 -15.04
N ASP A 199 -0.75 17.88 -16.22
CA ASP A 199 -0.13 19.08 -16.79
C ASP A 199 -0.25 20.27 -15.84
N ARG A 200 -1.40 20.44 -15.20
CA ARG A 200 -1.63 21.49 -14.21
C ARG A 200 -0.81 21.31 -12.95
N ILE A 201 -0.76 20.09 -12.42
CA ILE A 201 0.05 19.80 -11.21
C ILE A 201 1.53 20.00 -11.51
N MET A 202 2.00 19.58 -12.68
CA MET A 202 3.40 19.77 -13.09
C MET A 202 3.78 21.24 -13.26
N GLN A 203 2.81 22.11 -13.58
CA GLN A 203 3.03 23.56 -13.71
C GLN A 203 2.98 24.28 -12.36
N GLN A 204 2.03 23.93 -11.49
CA GLN A 204 1.66 24.73 -10.31
C GLN A 204 2.06 24.10 -8.97
N ASP A 205 2.38 22.80 -8.96
CA ASP A 205 2.71 22.02 -7.77
C ASP A 205 1.61 22.03 -6.68
N VAL A 206 0.36 22.08 -7.10
CA VAL A 206 -0.82 22.04 -6.21
C VAL A 206 -1.80 20.98 -6.68
N PRO A 207 -2.64 20.44 -5.78
CA PRO A 207 -3.71 19.52 -6.16
C PRO A 207 -4.60 20.10 -7.25
N HIS A 208 -5.00 19.26 -8.21
CA HIS A 208 -5.87 19.68 -9.29
C HIS A 208 -6.93 18.63 -9.60
N ARG A 209 -8.07 19.11 -10.15
CA ARG A 209 -9.13 18.27 -10.66
C ARG A 209 -9.45 18.66 -12.11
N ALA A 210 -9.58 17.68 -12.99
CA ALA A 210 -9.95 17.87 -14.38
C ALA A 210 -11.06 16.90 -14.78
N ARG A 211 -11.86 17.30 -15.78
CA ARG A 211 -12.91 16.46 -16.36
C ARG A 211 -12.81 16.51 -17.87
N ALA A 212 -12.73 15.37 -18.52
CA ALA A 212 -12.70 15.25 -19.99
C ALA A 212 -13.09 13.82 -20.41
N ASP A 213 -13.74 13.70 -21.57
CA ASP A 213 -14.05 12.45 -22.25
C ASP A 213 -14.72 11.41 -21.34
N GLY A 214 -15.70 11.84 -20.51
CA GLY A 214 -16.45 10.96 -19.62
C GLY A 214 -15.64 10.48 -18.39
N TRP A 215 -14.54 11.18 -18.05
CA TRP A 215 -13.71 10.89 -16.87
C TRP A 215 -13.53 12.13 -16.01
N THR A 216 -13.57 11.92 -14.71
CA THR A 216 -13.11 12.90 -13.72
C THR A 216 -11.82 12.41 -13.09
N ALA A 217 -10.75 13.20 -13.21
CA ALA A 217 -9.47 12.93 -12.57
C ALA A 217 -9.19 13.96 -11.47
N GLN A 218 -8.65 13.51 -10.36
CA GLN A 218 -8.12 14.33 -9.29
C GLN A 218 -6.70 13.86 -8.97
N GLY A 219 -5.78 14.79 -8.82
CA GLY A 219 -4.39 14.46 -8.60
C GLY A 219 -3.74 15.35 -7.54
N TRP A 220 -2.64 14.85 -6.99
CA TRP A 220 -1.90 15.49 -5.90
C TRP A 220 -0.40 15.29 -6.10
N PRO A 221 0.42 16.32 -5.88
CA PRO A 221 1.87 16.15 -5.77
C PRO A 221 2.21 15.36 -4.50
N VAL A 222 3.17 14.46 -4.59
CA VAL A 222 3.67 13.69 -3.46
C VAL A 222 4.95 14.32 -2.94
N PRO A 223 4.96 14.87 -1.72
CA PRO A 223 6.14 15.54 -1.17
C PRO A 223 7.24 14.55 -0.76
N GLY A 224 8.46 15.08 -0.51
CA GLY A 224 9.55 14.34 0.12
C GLY A 224 10.23 13.30 -0.78
N ARG A 225 10.09 13.40 -2.11
CA ARG A 225 10.79 12.54 -3.08
C ARG A 225 11.92 13.32 -3.77
N PRO A 226 13.00 12.66 -4.19
CA PRO A 226 14.09 13.30 -4.95
C PRO A 226 13.68 13.64 -6.40
N PHE A 227 12.52 13.18 -6.85
CA PHE A 227 11.89 13.42 -8.15
C PHE A 227 10.43 13.84 -7.94
N ARG A 228 9.84 14.49 -8.94
CA ARG A 228 8.44 14.93 -8.86
C ARG A 228 7.51 13.75 -9.10
N ARG A 229 6.83 13.32 -8.04
CA ARG A 229 5.80 12.29 -8.13
C ARG A 229 4.42 12.91 -7.99
N VAL A 230 3.53 12.50 -8.88
CA VAL A 230 2.11 12.83 -8.82
C VAL A 230 1.31 11.54 -8.67
N VAL A 231 0.35 11.52 -7.75
CA VAL A 231 -0.68 10.49 -7.68
C VAL A 231 -1.97 11.04 -8.29
N ILE A 232 -2.61 10.27 -9.17
CA ILE A 232 -3.87 10.64 -9.82
C ILE A 232 -4.88 9.53 -9.57
N ARG A 233 -6.08 9.92 -9.10
CA ARG A 233 -7.26 9.06 -9.07
C ARG A 233 -8.22 9.53 -10.15
N ALA A 234 -8.64 8.63 -11.02
CA ALA A 234 -9.63 8.91 -12.06
C ALA A 234 -10.83 7.97 -11.92
N VAL A 235 -12.02 8.50 -12.13
CA VAL A 235 -13.29 7.77 -12.10
C VAL A 235 -14.07 8.05 -13.38
N PRO A 236 -14.78 7.05 -13.96
CA PRO A 236 -15.73 7.28 -15.03
C PRO A 236 -16.90 8.13 -14.52
N ASP A 237 -17.45 9.00 -15.36
CA ASP A 237 -18.54 9.91 -14.97
C ASP A 237 -19.92 9.21 -14.95
N ASP A 238 -20.06 8.09 -15.64
CA ASP A 238 -21.34 7.41 -15.88
C ASP A 238 -21.54 6.15 -15.03
N LEU A 239 -20.89 6.06 -13.87
CA LEU A 239 -21.06 4.94 -12.91
C LEU A 239 -21.75 5.38 -11.64
#